data_a4450b68829365e662b45b8d90492fc6
#
_entry.id   a4450b68829365e662b45b8d90492fc6
#
_cell.length_a   1.000
_cell.length_b   1.000
_cell.length_c   1.000
_cell.angle_alpha   90.00
_cell.angle_beta   90.00
_cell.angle_gamma   90.00
#
_symmetry.space_group_name_H-M   'P 1'
#
loop_
_entity.id
_entity.type
_entity.pdbx_description
1 polymer ?
#
loop_
_entity_poly.entity_id
_entity_poly.type
_entity_poly.pdbx_seq_one_letter_code
_entity_poly.pdbx_strand_id
1 'polypeptide(L)'
;MSNAMFDEFIRPCLKERIAYTKCYTDAFYKHHTCGSVYTFIPAMIDCGVDILNPVQPGVYQMECERLKADFGDRLAFWGGLDTQHLLPEGSEQDVRDAVGHILSVMDRGGGYILSPVHTIQYDVPAGNVIAIYRGADDYYAAKR
;
A
#
# COMPACT_ATOMS: atom_id res chain seq x y z
N MET A 1 -8.75 12.65 12.27
CA MET A 1 -8.15 14.00 12.07
C MET A 1 -8.82 14.64 10.86
N SER A 2 -9.12 15.94 10.88
CA SER A 2 -9.64 16.67 9.72
C SER A 2 -8.51 17.08 8.75
N ASN A 3 -8.87 17.40 7.49
CA ASN A 3 -7.89 17.92 6.54
C ASN A 3 -7.26 19.24 7.03
N ALA A 4 -8.05 20.12 7.67
CA ALA A 4 -7.52 21.36 8.24
C ALA A 4 -6.45 21.10 9.31
N MET A 5 -6.67 20.14 10.21
CA MET A 5 -5.65 19.77 11.21
C MET A 5 -4.41 19.12 10.56
N PHE A 6 -4.60 18.32 9.52
CA PHE A 6 -3.47 17.76 8.78
C PHE A 6 -2.63 18.87 8.13
N ASP A 7 -3.28 19.82 7.46
CA ASP A 7 -2.61 20.94 6.78
C ASP A 7 -1.91 21.87 7.76
N GLU A 8 -2.49 22.10 8.95
CA GLU A 8 -1.92 22.99 9.97
C GLU A 8 -0.73 22.37 10.71
N PHE A 9 -0.85 21.09 11.15
CA PHE A 9 0.12 20.48 12.08
C PHE A 9 1.05 19.47 11.44
N ILE A 10 0.59 18.71 10.43
CA ILE A 10 1.36 17.59 9.88
C ILE A 10 2.08 17.97 8.59
N ARG A 11 1.36 18.58 7.67
CA ARG A 11 1.89 18.92 6.33
C ARG A 11 3.18 19.73 6.35
N PRO A 12 3.33 20.83 7.15
CA PRO A 12 4.56 21.60 7.19
C PRO A 12 5.76 20.75 7.63
N CYS A 13 5.60 19.99 8.71
CA CYS A 13 6.67 19.15 9.25
C CYS A 13 7.03 18.00 8.28
N LEU A 14 6.03 17.39 7.62
CA LEU A 14 6.26 16.35 6.63
C LEU A 14 7.05 16.88 5.44
N LYS A 15 6.65 18.05 4.91
CA LYS A 15 7.30 18.68 3.77
C LYS A 15 8.75 19.05 4.09
N GLU A 16 9.00 19.69 5.24
CA GLU A 16 10.35 20.05 5.69
C GLU A 16 11.25 18.81 5.84
N ARG A 17 10.75 17.77 6.51
CA ARG A 17 11.50 16.51 6.69
C ARG A 17 11.85 15.84 5.36
N ILE A 18 10.91 15.78 4.42
CA ILE A 18 11.18 15.19 3.10
C ILE A 18 12.19 16.03 2.33
N ALA A 19 12.01 17.35 2.29
CA ALA A 19 12.93 18.26 1.62
C ALA A 19 14.35 18.13 2.18
N TYR A 20 14.48 18.09 3.51
CA TYR A 20 15.78 17.89 4.17
C TYR A 20 16.41 16.54 3.78
N THR A 21 15.63 15.44 3.81
CA THR A 21 16.14 14.12 3.45
C THR A 21 16.63 14.09 2.00
N LYS A 22 15.87 14.68 1.08
CA LYS A 22 16.22 14.73 -0.36
C LYS A 22 17.46 15.58 -0.66
N CYS A 23 17.94 16.40 0.26
CA CYS A 23 19.25 17.07 0.11
C CYS A 23 20.45 16.11 0.21
N TYR A 24 20.24 14.91 0.77
CA TYR A 24 21.33 13.95 1.03
C TYR A 24 21.20 12.64 0.23
N THR A 25 20.08 12.41 -0.42
CA THR A 25 19.83 11.16 -1.14
C THR A 25 18.74 11.30 -2.20
N ASP A 26 18.89 10.54 -3.30
CA ASP A 26 17.86 10.37 -4.34
C ASP A 26 16.91 9.21 -4.05
N ALA A 27 17.01 8.57 -2.87
CA ALA A 27 16.14 7.46 -2.49
C ALA A 27 14.66 7.88 -2.43
N PHE A 28 13.77 6.97 -2.77
CA PHE A 28 12.32 7.18 -2.64
C PHE A 28 11.90 7.33 -1.18
N TYR A 29 11.05 8.32 -0.92
CA TYR A 29 10.52 8.57 0.41
C TYR A 29 9.23 7.77 0.62
N LYS A 30 9.33 6.72 1.46
CA LYS A 30 8.18 5.93 1.89
C LYS A 30 7.53 6.56 3.12
N HIS A 31 6.25 6.91 3.02
CA HIS A 31 5.44 7.38 4.16
C HIS A 31 4.58 6.25 4.70
N HIS A 32 4.78 5.90 5.99
CA HIS A 32 3.95 4.91 6.67
C HIS A 32 2.83 5.58 7.45
N THR A 33 1.58 5.25 7.10
CA THR A 33 0.39 5.73 7.82
C THR A 33 -0.78 4.78 7.59
N CYS A 34 -1.33 4.23 8.68
CA CYS A 34 -2.44 3.28 8.65
C CYS A 34 -3.81 3.99 8.61
N GLY A 35 -4.83 3.24 8.21
CA GLY A 35 -6.22 3.68 8.22
C GLY A 35 -6.64 4.43 6.95
N SER A 36 -7.78 5.13 7.03
CA SER A 36 -8.33 5.90 5.92
C SER A 36 -7.60 7.23 5.77
N VAL A 37 -6.67 7.28 4.82
CA VAL A 37 -5.84 8.46 4.54
C VAL A 37 -6.09 9.08 3.17
N TYR A 38 -7.08 8.57 2.44
CA TYR A 38 -7.39 8.97 1.07
C TYR A 38 -7.42 10.49 0.87
N THR A 39 -8.11 11.21 1.76
CA THR A 39 -8.26 12.68 1.65
C THR A 39 -6.96 13.45 1.89
N PHE A 40 -5.94 12.82 2.50
CA PHE A 40 -4.62 13.42 2.73
C PHE A 40 -3.62 13.12 1.61
N ILE A 41 -3.90 12.13 0.74
CA ILE A 41 -2.97 11.70 -0.32
C ILE A 41 -2.51 12.86 -1.21
N PRO A 42 -3.39 13.76 -1.71
CA PRO A 42 -2.92 14.90 -2.50
C PRO A 42 -1.88 15.76 -1.77
N ALA A 43 -2.13 16.06 -0.49
CA ALA A 43 -1.19 16.84 0.32
C ALA A 43 0.12 16.09 0.60
N MET A 44 0.08 14.76 0.75
CA MET A 44 1.28 13.93 0.90
C MET A 44 2.12 13.94 -0.38
N ILE A 45 1.50 13.83 -1.56
CA ILE A 45 2.16 13.94 -2.87
C ILE A 45 2.85 15.31 -3.00
N ASP A 46 2.15 16.40 -2.66
CA ASP A 46 2.68 17.77 -2.70
C ASP A 46 3.85 17.96 -1.72
N CYS A 47 3.92 17.17 -0.65
CA CYS A 47 5.06 17.16 0.27
C CYS A 47 6.27 16.38 -0.27
N GLY A 48 6.11 15.60 -1.35
CA GLY A 48 7.18 14.79 -1.93
C GLY A 48 7.21 13.34 -1.46
N VAL A 49 6.08 12.80 -0.98
CA VAL A 49 5.94 11.35 -0.71
C VAL A 49 5.95 10.60 -2.03
N ASP A 50 6.85 9.64 -2.18
CA ASP A 50 6.98 8.80 -3.37
C ASP A 50 6.19 7.49 -3.24
N ILE A 51 6.10 6.94 -2.01
CA ILE A 51 5.47 5.63 -1.75
C ILE A 51 4.55 5.73 -0.54
N LEU A 52 3.28 5.38 -0.71
CA LEU A 52 2.33 5.22 0.40
C LEU A 52 2.36 3.79 0.94
N ASN A 53 2.51 3.66 2.26
CA ASN A 53 2.49 2.39 2.98
C ASN A 53 1.72 2.52 4.30
N PRO A 54 0.84 1.61 4.62
CA PRO A 54 0.32 0.56 3.76
C PRO A 54 -0.90 1.02 2.94
N VAL A 55 -1.15 0.35 1.82
CA VAL A 55 -2.51 0.29 1.28
C VAL A 55 -3.28 -0.67 2.16
N GLN A 56 -4.28 -0.17 2.88
CA GLN A 56 -5.08 -0.98 3.81
C GLN A 56 -6.49 -1.19 3.25
N PRO A 57 -6.78 -2.33 2.60
CA PRO A 57 -8.12 -2.65 2.14
C PRO A 57 -9.10 -2.78 3.32
N GLY A 58 -10.40 -2.59 3.05
CA GLY A 58 -11.44 -2.68 4.07
C GLY A 58 -11.66 -1.41 4.90
N VAL A 59 -10.83 -0.36 4.74
CA VAL A 59 -11.09 0.96 5.31
C VAL A 59 -11.59 1.94 4.25
N TYR A 60 -12.34 2.93 4.70
CA TYR A 60 -13.06 3.88 3.85
C TYR A 60 -12.15 4.54 2.79
N GLN A 61 -12.53 4.42 1.53
CA GLN A 61 -11.87 4.98 0.34
C GLN A 61 -10.44 4.48 0.08
N MET A 62 -10.04 3.34 0.65
CA MET A 62 -8.69 2.77 0.44
C MET A 62 -8.69 1.54 -0.47
N GLU A 63 -9.72 1.40 -1.31
CA GLU A 63 -9.82 0.35 -2.32
C GLU A 63 -8.70 0.50 -3.36
N CYS A 64 -8.06 -0.61 -3.71
CA CYS A 64 -6.92 -0.65 -4.64
C CYS A 64 -7.25 0.01 -5.98
N GLU A 65 -8.45 -0.27 -6.52
CA GLU A 65 -8.93 0.26 -7.78
C GLU A 65 -9.00 1.79 -7.77
N ARG A 66 -9.58 2.35 -6.70
CA ARG A 66 -9.69 3.79 -6.52
C ARG A 66 -8.33 4.45 -6.38
N LEU A 67 -7.49 3.92 -5.48
CA LEU A 67 -6.16 4.47 -5.26
C LEU A 67 -5.32 4.46 -6.53
N LYS A 68 -5.38 3.36 -7.27
CA LYS A 68 -4.63 3.22 -8.53
C LYS A 68 -5.15 4.17 -9.61
N ALA A 69 -6.48 4.33 -9.74
CA ALA A 69 -7.08 5.23 -10.71
C ALA A 69 -6.78 6.70 -10.42
N ASP A 70 -6.85 7.11 -9.14
CA ASP A 70 -6.79 8.52 -8.77
C ASP A 70 -5.34 9.03 -8.57
N PHE A 71 -4.40 8.15 -8.20
CA PHE A 71 -3.06 8.57 -7.80
C PHE A 71 -1.93 7.73 -8.40
N GLY A 72 -2.22 6.65 -9.13
CA GLY A 72 -1.22 5.69 -9.59
C GLY A 72 -0.21 6.23 -10.62
N ASP A 73 -0.45 7.40 -11.17
CA ASP A 73 0.47 8.14 -12.05
C ASP A 73 1.52 8.96 -11.28
N ARG A 74 1.29 9.22 -9.98
CA ARG A 74 2.10 10.13 -9.17
C ARG A 74 2.61 9.50 -7.87
N LEU A 75 2.06 8.36 -7.45
CA LEU A 75 2.34 7.73 -6.17
C LEU A 75 2.50 6.23 -6.35
N ALA A 76 3.57 5.67 -5.82
CA ALA A 76 3.69 4.23 -5.68
C ALA A 76 2.97 3.74 -4.41
N PHE A 77 2.54 2.49 -4.43
CA PHE A 77 1.78 1.88 -3.34
C PHE A 77 2.47 0.64 -2.80
N TRP A 78 2.40 0.45 -1.49
CA TRP A 78 2.97 -0.70 -0.80
C TRP A 78 1.97 -1.26 0.20
N GLY A 79 1.64 -2.54 0.13
CA GLY A 79 0.67 -3.19 1.02
C GLY A 79 -0.39 -3.98 0.26
N GLY A 80 -1.63 -3.93 0.72
CA GLY A 80 -2.80 -4.47 0.02
C GLY A 80 -3.32 -5.80 0.58
N LEU A 81 -2.50 -6.62 1.25
CA LEU A 81 -2.97 -7.89 1.81
C LEU A 81 -3.43 -7.72 3.26
N ASP A 82 -4.69 -8.03 3.50
CA ASP A 82 -5.31 -7.94 4.82
C ASP A 82 -4.69 -8.94 5.80
N THR A 83 -4.17 -8.41 6.92
CA THR A 83 -3.57 -9.18 8.00
C THR A 83 -4.53 -9.47 9.15
N GLN A 84 -5.76 -8.94 9.11
CA GLN A 84 -6.72 -9.09 10.19
C GLN A 84 -7.68 -10.26 9.96
N HIS A 85 -8.05 -10.51 8.69
CA HIS A 85 -9.01 -11.55 8.33
C HIS A 85 -8.47 -12.50 7.26
N LEU A 86 -8.00 -11.98 6.11
CA LEU A 86 -7.58 -12.84 5.01
C LEU A 86 -6.43 -13.77 5.41
N LEU A 87 -5.35 -13.22 5.96
CA LEU A 87 -4.17 -14.03 6.23
C LEU A 87 -4.37 -15.01 7.41
N PRO A 88 -5.02 -14.66 8.55
CA PRO A 88 -5.23 -15.61 9.63
C PRO A 88 -6.38 -16.59 9.39
N GLU A 89 -7.47 -16.19 8.72
CA GLU A 89 -8.72 -16.93 8.67
C GLU A 89 -9.01 -17.56 7.29
N GLY A 90 -8.41 -17.01 6.21
CA GLY A 90 -8.59 -17.50 4.85
C GLY A 90 -7.86 -18.82 4.58
N SER A 91 -8.30 -19.54 3.54
CA SER A 91 -7.57 -20.66 3.00
C SER A 91 -6.37 -20.20 2.14
N GLU A 92 -5.42 -21.11 1.84
CA GLU A 92 -4.32 -20.82 0.91
C GLU A 92 -4.84 -20.36 -0.47
N GLN A 93 -5.99 -20.89 -0.90
CA GLN A 93 -6.60 -20.50 -2.18
C GLN A 93 -7.17 -19.08 -2.10
N ASP A 94 -7.85 -18.71 -1.01
CA ASP A 94 -8.37 -17.33 -0.82
C ASP A 94 -7.22 -16.31 -0.86
N VAL A 95 -6.08 -16.64 -0.23
CA VAL A 95 -4.88 -15.78 -0.26
C VAL A 95 -4.33 -15.65 -1.69
N ARG A 96 -4.22 -16.76 -2.44
CA ARG A 96 -3.75 -16.75 -3.84
C ARG A 96 -4.67 -15.91 -4.73
N ASP A 97 -5.99 -16.08 -4.59
CA ASP A 97 -6.99 -15.34 -5.37
C ASP A 97 -6.93 -13.84 -5.05
N ALA A 98 -6.81 -13.48 -3.79
CA ALA A 98 -6.65 -12.09 -3.36
C ALA A 98 -5.36 -11.46 -3.92
N VAL A 99 -4.25 -12.18 -3.90
CA VAL A 99 -2.99 -11.74 -4.51
C VAL A 99 -3.16 -11.50 -6.01
N GLY A 100 -3.75 -12.47 -6.72
CA GLY A 100 -4.03 -12.34 -8.15
C GLY A 100 -4.91 -11.13 -8.48
N HIS A 101 -5.98 -10.92 -7.70
CA HIS A 101 -6.86 -9.77 -7.84
C HIS A 101 -6.11 -8.45 -7.62
N ILE A 102 -5.40 -8.30 -6.51
CA ILE A 102 -4.66 -7.08 -6.19
C ILE A 102 -3.63 -6.76 -7.29
N LEU A 103 -2.86 -7.75 -7.72
CA LEU A 103 -1.87 -7.57 -8.79
C LEU A 103 -2.53 -7.20 -10.12
N SER A 104 -3.72 -7.74 -10.43
CA SER A 104 -4.45 -7.38 -11.67
C SER A 104 -4.81 -5.91 -11.75
N VAL A 105 -4.95 -5.25 -10.61
CA VAL A 105 -5.27 -3.83 -10.47
C VAL A 105 -4.00 -2.99 -10.32
N MET A 106 -3.18 -3.32 -9.34
CA MET A 106 -2.10 -2.45 -8.86
C MET A 106 -0.82 -2.53 -9.71
N ASP A 107 -0.58 -3.66 -10.39
CA ASP A 107 0.61 -3.85 -11.25
C ASP A 107 0.54 -3.09 -12.60
N ARG A 108 -0.61 -2.52 -12.95
CA ARG A 108 -0.79 -1.76 -14.19
C ARG A 108 0.12 -0.54 -14.22
N GLY A 109 1.07 -0.51 -15.16
CA GLY A 109 2.02 0.60 -15.28
C GLY A 109 3.09 0.64 -14.19
N GLY A 110 3.20 -0.37 -13.34
CA GLY A 110 4.17 -0.42 -12.23
C GLY A 110 3.77 0.41 -11.01
N GLY A 111 4.75 0.75 -10.16
CA GLY A 111 4.52 1.56 -8.95
C GLY A 111 3.80 0.80 -7.84
N TYR A 112 3.98 -0.52 -7.73
CA TYR A 112 3.37 -1.31 -6.68
C TYR A 112 4.33 -2.31 -6.04
N ILE A 113 4.26 -2.42 -4.72
CA ILE A 113 4.99 -3.41 -3.90
C ILE A 113 3.97 -4.24 -3.14
N LEU A 114 3.79 -5.50 -3.57
CA LEU A 114 2.92 -6.46 -2.90
C LEU A 114 3.45 -6.76 -1.51
N SER A 115 2.63 -6.58 -0.50
CA SER A 115 2.97 -6.96 0.87
C SER A 115 1.73 -7.02 1.76
N PRO A 116 1.82 -7.69 2.92
CA PRO A 116 0.84 -7.52 3.98
C PRO A 116 0.75 -6.06 4.43
N VAL A 117 -0.44 -5.64 4.89
CA VAL A 117 -0.65 -4.26 5.39
C VAL A 117 0.12 -3.96 6.67
N HIS A 118 0.46 -4.99 7.43
CA HIS A 118 1.25 -4.89 8.66
C HIS A 118 2.15 -6.12 8.83
N THR A 119 2.92 -6.16 9.90
CA THR A 119 3.70 -7.35 10.30
C THR A 119 2.78 -8.56 10.42
N ILE A 120 3.16 -9.67 9.79
CA ILE A 120 2.46 -10.95 9.91
C ILE A 120 2.57 -11.41 11.38
N GLN A 121 1.43 -11.70 11.99
CA GLN A 121 1.34 -12.14 13.38
C GLN A 121 1.43 -13.66 13.48
N TYR A 122 1.59 -14.17 14.70
CA TYR A 122 1.78 -15.60 15.01
C TYR A 122 0.54 -16.48 14.72
N ASP A 123 -0.63 -15.88 14.58
CA ASP A 123 -1.90 -16.53 14.27
C ASP A 123 -2.08 -16.84 12.77
N VAL A 124 -1.19 -16.31 11.90
CA VAL A 124 -1.23 -16.58 10.47
C VAL A 124 -0.60 -17.93 10.16
N PRO A 125 -1.34 -18.88 9.53
CA PRO A 125 -0.79 -20.17 9.11
C PRO A 125 0.39 -20.00 8.14
N ALA A 126 1.46 -20.78 8.31
CA ALA A 126 2.63 -20.74 7.43
C ALA A 126 2.26 -21.00 5.95
N GLY A 127 1.25 -21.88 5.70
CA GLY A 127 0.70 -22.11 4.37
C GLY A 127 0.20 -20.83 3.69
N ASN A 128 -0.49 -19.96 4.45
CA ASN A 128 -1.00 -18.71 3.93
C ASN A 128 0.13 -17.71 3.61
N VAL A 129 1.22 -17.72 4.38
CA VAL A 129 2.42 -16.91 4.05
C VAL A 129 3.04 -17.40 2.73
N ILE A 130 3.16 -18.72 2.53
CA ILE A 130 3.68 -19.30 1.28
C ILE A 130 2.71 -19.03 0.12
N ALA A 131 1.40 -19.03 0.37
CA ALA A 131 0.38 -18.77 -0.63
C ALA A 131 0.48 -17.37 -1.24
N ILE A 132 0.99 -16.35 -0.50
CA ILE A 132 1.25 -15.02 -1.05
C ILE A 132 2.21 -15.10 -2.23
N TYR A 133 3.34 -15.81 -2.06
CA TYR A 133 4.35 -15.93 -3.12
C TYR A 133 3.84 -16.77 -4.29
N ARG A 134 3.14 -17.87 -4.00
CA ARG A 134 2.53 -18.72 -5.04
C ARG A 134 1.51 -17.94 -5.88
N GLY A 135 0.65 -17.13 -5.24
CA GLY A 135 -0.31 -16.29 -5.94
C GLY A 135 0.36 -15.26 -6.87
N ALA A 136 1.50 -14.69 -6.44
CA ALA A 136 2.28 -13.81 -7.28
C ALA A 136 2.92 -14.57 -8.48
N ASP A 137 3.49 -15.76 -8.23
CA ASP A 137 4.07 -16.59 -9.29
C ASP A 137 3.00 -16.99 -10.32
N ASP A 138 1.80 -17.40 -9.88
CA ASP A 138 0.69 -17.75 -10.76
C ASP A 138 0.26 -16.58 -11.64
N TYR A 139 0.13 -15.39 -11.03
CA TYR A 139 -0.25 -14.17 -11.76
C TYR A 139 0.76 -13.83 -12.86
N TYR A 140 2.06 -13.86 -12.56
CA TYR A 140 3.08 -13.57 -13.57
C TYR A 140 3.31 -14.69 -14.57
N ALA A 141 3.06 -15.94 -14.19
CA ALA A 141 3.09 -17.05 -15.14
C ALA A 141 1.97 -16.96 -16.20
N ALA A 142 0.79 -16.51 -15.80
CA ALA A 142 -0.35 -16.31 -16.71
C ALA A 142 -0.17 -15.13 -17.69
N LYS A 143 0.81 -14.24 -17.44
CA LYS A 143 1.12 -13.09 -18.31
C LYS A 143 2.21 -13.38 -19.38
N ARG A 144 2.85 -14.53 -19.29
CA ARG A 144 3.90 -14.96 -20.23
C ARG A 144 3.31 -15.68 -21.41
#